data_9ab3f1db56ea3d01c336dd6cd5f37018
#
_entry.id   9ab3f1db56ea3d01c336dd6cd5f37018
#
_cell.length_a   1.000
_cell.length_b   1.000
_cell.length_c   1.000
_cell.angle_alpha   90.00
_cell.angle_beta   90.00
_cell.angle_gamma   90.00
#
_symmetry.space_group_name_H-M   'P 1'
#
loop_
_entity.id
_entity.type
_entity.pdbx_description
1 polymer ?
#
loop_
_entity_poly.entity_id
_entity_poly.type
_entity_poly.pdbx_seq_one_letter_code
_entity_poly.pdbx_strand_id
1 'polypeptide(L)'
;MENDNFILKEFLDNAFNLKSHLMEYLSIRECDLDGFLANAKMNLANSHPGDALNDVSDFYTEIVGDRHVADLAAWHITSRDYIADTLKLQQRFSRDLVLDFGGGIGTHALANAMSSKVKHVFFCRY
;
A
#
# COMPACT_ATOMS: atom_id res chain seq x y z
N MET A 1 2.84 -18.61 13.33
CA MET A 1 1.45 -18.69 12.88
C MET A 1 0.57 -17.68 13.59
N GLU A 2 0.61 -17.58 14.90
CA GLU A 2 -0.19 -16.60 15.66
C GLU A 2 0.16 -15.16 15.30
N ASN A 3 1.46 -14.87 15.15
CA ASN A 3 1.92 -13.53 14.77
C ASN A 3 1.43 -13.14 13.37
N ASP A 4 1.49 -14.04 12.39
CA ASP A 4 1.00 -13.76 11.04
C ASP A 4 -0.52 -13.56 11.02
N ASN A 5 -1.27 -14.31 11.81
CA ASN A 5 -2.71 -14.12 11.94
C ASN A 5 -3.05 -12.77 12.56
N PHE A 6 -2.29 -12.33 13.54
CA PHE A 6 -2.44 -11.01 14.14
C PHE A 6 -2.18 -9.89 13.13
N ILE A 7 -1.10 -10.03 12.33
CA ILE A 7 -0.75 -9.04 11.30
C ILE A 7 -1.88 -8.93 10.26
N LEU A 8 -2.39 -10.06 9.80
CA LEU A 8 -3.49 -10.10 8.83
C LEU A 8 -4.74 -9.44 9.39
N LYS A 9 -5.09 -9.75 10.64
CA LYS A 9 -6.24 -9.16 11.31
C LYS A 9 -6.10 -7.65 11.47
N GLU A 10 -4.93 -7.17 11.88
CA GLU A 10 -4.64 -5.73 11.99
C GLU A 10 -4.81 -5.02 10.65
N PHE A 11 -4.37 -5.65 9.56
CA PHE A 11 -4.57 -5.06 8.26
C PHE A 11 -6.05 -5.02 7.87
N LEU A 12 -6.77 -6.13 8.05
CA LEU A 12 -8.20 -6.20 7.71
C LEU A 12 -9.05 -5.22 8.52
N ASP A 13 -8.75 -5.08 9.81
CA ASP A 13 -9.52 -4.21 10.71
C ASP A 13 -9.17 -2.74 10.54
N ASN A 14 -7.87 -2.41 10.46
CA ASN A 14 -7.37 -1.05 10.58
C ASN A 14 -6.44 -0.61 9.44
N ALA A 15 -6.09 -1.48 8.49
CA ALA A 15 -5.08 -1.22 7.47
C ALA A 15 -3.79 -0.64 8.07
N PHE A 16 -3.34 -1.17 9.22
CA PHE A 16 -2.20 -0.67 9.99
C PHE A 16 -2.33 0.82 10.34
N ASN A 17 -3.51 1.27 10.69
CA ASN A 17 -3.84 2.68 10.98
C ASN A 17 -3.61 3.64 9.79
N LEU A 18 -3.61 3.12 8.59
CA LEU A 18 -3.33 3.92 7.40
C LEU A 18 -4.33 5.08 7.24
N LYS A 19 -5.57 4.89 7.65
CA LYS A 19 -6.61 5.94 7.64
C LYS A 19 -6.18 7.18 8.44
N SER A 20 -5.73 6.98 9.66
CA SER A 20 -5.26 8.05 10.53
C SER A 20 -4.02 8.74 9.97
N HIS A 21 -3.07 7.97 9.46
CA HIS A 21 -1.86 8.51 8.84
C HIS A 21 -2.18 9.33 7.59
N LEU A 22 -3.11 8.87 6.77
CA LEU A 22 -3.54 9.59 5.57
C LEU A 22 -4.22 10.91 5.91
N MET A 23 -5.11 10.92 6.91
CA MET A 23 -5.76 12.15 7.35
C MET A 23 -4.76 13.17 7.88
N GLU A 24 -3.79 12.72 8.66
CA GLU A 24 -2.71 13.57 9.18
C GLU A 24 -1.87 14.15 8.03
N TYR A 25 -1.46 13.29 7.11
CA TYR A 25 -0.66 13.69 5.95
C TYR A 25 -1.36 14.74 5.08
N LEU A 26 -2.66 14.57 4.84
CA LEU A 26 -3.47 15.48 4.03
C LEU A 26 -4.00 16.68 4.83
N SER A 27 -3.88 16.67 6.15
CA SER A 27 -4.47 17.68 7.05
C SER A 27 -5.98 17.84 6.83
N ILE A 28 -6.67 16.71 6.69
CA ILE A 28 -8.13 16.67 6.51
C ILE A 28 -8.84 16.05 7.72
N ARG A 29 -10.12 16.35 7.85
CA ARG A 29 -10.98 15.77 8.89
C ARG A 29 -11.56 14.45 8.43
N GLU A 30 -12.02 13.64 9.36
CA GLU A 30 -12.66 12.35 9.05
C GLU A 30 -13.86 12.53 8.10
N CYS A 31 -14.66 13.61 8.28
CA CYS A 31 -15.79 13.87 7.41
C CYS A 31 -15.41 14.17 5.94
N ASP A 32 -14.18 14.58 5.69
CA ASP A 32 -13.67 14.86 4.33
C ASP A 32 -13.02 13.62 3.70
N LEU A 33 -12.74 12.59 4.50
CA LEU A 33 -12.00 11.42 4.05
C LEU A 33 -12.76 10.60 3.01
N ASP A 34 -14.06 10.40 3.19
CA ASP A 34 -14.87 9.59 2.27
C ASP A 34 -14.87 10.16 0.85
N GLY A 35 -14.96 11.48 0.74
CA GLY A 35 -14.84 12.16 -0.56
C GLY A 35 -13.46 11.96 -1.19
N PHE A 36 -12.42 12.06 -0.38
CA PHE A 36 -11.06 11.79 -0.85
C PHE A 36 -10.89 10.35 -1.34
N LEU A 37 -11.37 9.37 -0.57
CA LEU A 37 -11.27 7.95 -0.95
C LEU A 37 -12.00 7.65 -2.26
N ALA A 38 -13.18 8.26 -2.46
CA ALA A 38 -13.93 8.11 -3.70
C ALA A 38 -13.19 8.71 -4.91
N ASN A 39 -12.59 9.89 -4.75
CA ASN A 39 -11.82 10.55 -5.81
C ASN A 39 -10.51 9.82 -6.12
N ALA A 40 -9.87 9.26 -5.13
CA ALA A 40 -8.60 8.55 -5.29
C ALA A 40 -8.70 7.39 -6.29
N LYS A 41 -9.81 6.66 -6.27
CA LYS A 41 -10.06 5.56 -7.20
C LYS A 41 -10.07 6.04 -8.65
N MET A 42 -10.71 7.18 -8.92
CA MET A 42 -10.72 7.79 -10.26
C MET A 42 -9.35 8.30 -10.65
N ASN A 43 -8.65 8.94 -9.73
CA ASN A 43 -7.31 9.46 -9.97
C ASN A 43 -6.32 8.36 -10.36
N LEU A 44 -6.36 7.23 -9.66
CA LEU A 44 -5.49 6.08 -9.98
C LEU A 44 -5.81 5.50 -11.36
N ALA A 45 -7.09 5.38 -11.71
CA ALA A 45 -7.49 4.89 -13.03
C ALA A 45 -7.00 5.82 -14.15
N ASN A 46 -7.04 7.13 -13.92
CA ASN A 46 -6.63 8.14 -14.91
C ASN A 46 -5.11 8.34 -14.97
N SER A 47 -4.37 7.97 -13.93
CA SER A 47 -2.91 8.11 -13.88
C SER A 47 -2.16 6.86 -14.35
N HIS A 48 -2.87 5.87 -14.88
CA HIS A 48 -2.24 4.67 -15.42
C HIS A 48 -1.30 5.02 -16.58
N PRO A 49 -0.09 4.43 -16.65
CA PRO A 49 0.91 4.80 -17.66
C PRO A 49 0.48 4.53 -19.12
N GLY A 50 -0.34 3.55 -19.41
CA GLY A 50 -0.94 3.31 -20.73
C GLY A 50 -0.03 3.53 -21.93
N ASP A 51 -0.63 3.53 -23.12
CA ASP A 51 0.09 3.72 -24.39
C ASP A 51 0.48 5.18 -24.67
N ALA A 52 -0.01 6.13 -23.86
CA ALA A 52 0.29 7.55 -24.02
C ALA A 52 1.71 7.93 -23.60
N LEU A 53 2.36 7.08 -22.80
CA LEU A 53 3.73 7.29 -22.34
C LEU A 53 4.68 6.35 -23.09
N ASN A 54 5.69 6.95 -23.71
CA ASN A 54 6.72 6.21 -24.42
C ASN A 54 7.72 5.51 -23.50
N ASP A 55 7.77 5.94 -22.24
CA ASP A 55 8.71 5.42 -21.25
C ASP A 55 8.04 5.39 -19.87
N VAL A 56 8.14 4.24 -19.20
CA VAL A 56 7.64 4.06 -17.83
C VAL A 56 8.34 5.00 -16.85
N SER A 57 9.60 5.35 -17.09
CA SER A 57 10.32 6.30 -16.23
C SER A 57 9.69 7.69 -16.26
N ASP A 58 9.11 8.12 -17.37
CA ASP A 58 8.39 9.40 -17.45
C ASP A 58 7.17 9.39 -16.51
N PHE A 59 6.45 8.28 -16.43
CA PHE A 59 5.35 8.12 -15.49
C PHE A 59 5.81 8.34 -14.04
N TYR A 60 6.89 7.68 -13.64
CA TYR A 60 7.40 7.80 -12.27
C TYR A 60 7.99 9.18 -11.97
N THR A 61 8.56 9.83 -12.96
CA THR A 61 9.16 11.16 -12.81
C THR A 61 8.14 12.28 -12.78
N GLU A 62 7.14 12.23 -13.66
CA GLU A 62 6.19 13.33 -13.88
C GLU A 62 4.88 13.16 -13.10
N ILE A 63 4.42 11.92 -12.93
CA ILE A 63 3.09 11.62 -12.37
C ILE A 63 3.18 11.21 -10.90
N VAL A 64 4.20 10.42 -10.54
CA VAL A 64 4.34 9.93 -9.17
C VAL A 64 4.88 11.02 -8.26
N GLY A 65 3.98 11.62 -7.49
CA GLY A 65 4.30 12.61 -6.49
C GLY A 65 3.48 12.36 -5.23
N ASP A 66 3.48 13.32 -4.33
CA ASP A 66 2.77 13.21 -3.04
C ASP A 66 1.29 12.86 -3.21
N ARG A 67 0.65 13.43 -4.24
CA ARG A 67 -0.75 13.14 -4.53
C ARG A 67 -0.97 11.67 -4.90
N HIS A 68 -0.10 11.13 -5.74
CA HIS A 68 -0.18 9.74 -6.17
C HIS A 68 0.04 8.79 -4.99
N VAL A 69 0.97 9.10 -4.09
CA VAL A 69 1.20 8.32 -2.87
C VAL A 69 -0.05 8.31 -1.99
N ALA A 70 -0.71 9.45 -1.84
CA ALA A 70 -1.95 9.55 -1.09
C ALA A 70 -3.09 8.74 -1.75
N ASP A 71 -3.18 8.77 -3.07
CA ASP A 71 -4.17 7.98 -3.81
C ASP A 71 -3.91 6.46 -3.66
N LEU A 72 -2.64 6.04 -3.67
CA LEU A 72 -2.27 4.64 -3.38
C LEU A 72 -2.66 4.23 -1.97
N ALA A 73 -2.42 5.09 -0.98
CA ALA A 73 -2.83 4.82 0.40
C ALA A 73 -4.35 4.65 0.49
N ALA A 74 -5.10 5.52 -0.18
CA ALA A 74 -6.56 5.41 -0.24
C ALA A 74 -7.00 4.09 -0.88
N TRP A 75 -6.33 3.65 -1.94
CA TRP A 75 -6.62 2.37 -2.57
C TRP A 75 -6.39 1.20 -1.62
N HIS A 76 -5.31 1.21 -0.85
CA HIS A 76 -5.05 0.16 0.15
C HIS A 76 -6.13 0.13 1.23
N ILE A 77 -6.66 1.27 1.63
CA ILE A 77 -7.77 1.34 2.60
C ILE A 77 -9.05 0.72 2.03
N THR A 78 -9.36 0.99 0.76
CA THR A 78 -10.61 0.56 0.14
C THR A 78 -10.55 -0.85 -0.47
N SER A 79 -9.36 -1.39 -0.68
CA SER A 79 -9.13 -2.70 -1.30
C SER A 79 -8.50 -3.70 -0.33
N ARG A 80 -8.92 -3.66 0.94
CA ARG A 80 -8.33 -4.47 2.03
C ARG A 80 -8.37 -5.97 1.74
N ASP A 81 -9.48 -6.46 1.22
CA ASP A 81 -9.61 -7.90 0.93
C ASP A 81 -8.59 -8.37 -0.10
N TYR A 82 -8.39 -7.58 -1.16
CA TYR A 82 -7.41 -7.89 -2.19
C TYR A 82 -5.98 -7.91 -1.62
N ILE A 83 -5.62 -6.89 -0.86
CA ILE A 83 -4.30 -6.82 -0.22
C ILE A 83 -4.12 -7.96 0.80
N ALA A 84 -5.16 -8.25 1.58
CA ALA A 84 -5.13 -9.35 2.55
C ALA A 84 -4.89 -10.70 1.88
N ASP A 85 -5.48 -10.95 0.71
CA ASP A 85 -5.26 -12.19 -0.03
C ASP A 85 -3.80 -12.36 -0.45
N THR A 86 -3.14 -11.27 -0.88
CA THR A 86 -1.72 -11.32 -1.22
C THR A 86 -0.86 -11.53 0.03
N LEU A 87 -1.21 -10.95 1.17
CA LEU A 87 -0.53 -11.19 2.44
C LEU A 87 -0.66 -12.66 2.88
N LYS A 88 -1.86 -13.23 2.76
CA LYS A 88 -2.09 -14.67 3.06
C LYS A 88 -1.21 -15.56 2.19
N LEU A 89 -1.10 -15.24 0.91
CA LEU A 89 -0.27 -15.99 -0.01
C LEU A 89 1.21 -15.94 0.40
N GLN A 90 1.71 -14.76 0.72
CA GLN A 90 3.09 -14.57 1.19
C GLN A 90 3.38 -15.37 2.47
N GLN A 91 2.43 -15.43 3.38
CA GLN A 91 2.58 -16.13 4.66
C GLN A 91 2.74 -17.64 4.54
N ARG A 92 2.47 -18.20 3.36
CA ARG A 92 2.67 -19.63 3.08
C ARG A 92 4.12 -20.00 2.78
N PHE A 93 4.96 -19.02 2.48
CA PHE A 93 6.35 -19.26 2.07
C PHE A 93 7.31 -19.01 3.23
N SER A 94 8.44 -19.74 3.23
CA SER A 94 9.58 -19.41 4.08
C SER A 94 10.15 -18.06 3.63
N ARG A 95 10.37 -17.14 4.58
CA ARG A 95 10.63 -15.74 4.25
C ARG A 95 11.72 -15.12 5.13
N ASP A 96 12.84 -15.81 5.34
CA ASP A 96 13.93 -15.23 6.12
C ASP A 96 14.36 -13.87 5.58
N LEU A 97 14.48 -13.75 4.25
CA LEU A 97 14.83 -12.54 3.56
C LEU A 97 13.71 -12.17 2.57
N VAL A 98 13.24 -10.95 2.62
CA VAL A 98 12.20 -10.44 1.72
C VAL A 98 12.73 -9.22 0.99
N LEU A 99 12.59 -9.22 -0.33
CA LEU A 99 12.80 -8.04 -1.16
C LEU A 99 11.44 -7.57 -1.67
N ASP A 100 11.03 -6.37 -1.26
CA ASP A 100 9.84 -5.71 -1.78
C ASP A 100 10.26 -4.67 -2.82
N PHE A 101 10.29 -5.10 -4.08
CA PHE A 101 10.69 -4.26 -5.20
C PHE A 101 9.47 -3.57 -5.81
N GLY A 102 9.56 -2.25 -5.97
CA GLY A 102 8.42 -1.48 -6.48
C GLY A 102 7.23 -1.46 -5.52
N GLY A 103 7.48 -1.52 -4.22
CA GLY A 103 6.48 -1.76 -3.18
C GLY A 103 5.50 -0.61 -2.88
N GLY A 104 5.54 0.47 -3.64
CA GLY A 104 4.62 1.58 -3.47
C GLY A 104 4.73 2.23 -2.10
N ILE A 105 3.65 2.19 -1.31
CA ILE A 105 3.63 2.77 0.05
C ILE A 105 4.19 1.84 1.14
N GLY A 106 4.63 0.63 0.76
CA GLY A 106 5.32 -0.27 1.67
C GLY A 106 4.42 -1.14 2.56
N THR A 107 3.16 -1.32 2.24
CA THR A 107 2.24 -2.15 3.05
C THR A 107 2.75 -3.58 3.22
N HIS A 108 3.18 -4.22 2.13
CA HIS A 108 3.72 -5.59 2.18
C HIS A 108 5.06 -5.65 2.91
N ALA A 109 5.93 -4.65 2.71
CA ALA A 109 7.19 -4.54 3.43
C ALA A 109 6.95 -4.42 4.94
N LEU A 110 6.00 -3.58 5.36
CA LEU A 110 5.64 -3.42 6.75
C LEU A 110 5.11 -4.73 7.35
N ALA A 111 4.17 -5.39 6.67
CA ALA A 111 3.61 -6.66 7.13
C ALA A 111 4.69 -7.73 7.31
N ASN A 112 5.63 -7.82 6.37
CA ASN A 112 6.74 -8.75 6.47
C ASN A 112 7.71 -8.37 7.60
N ALA A 113 7.97 -7.08 7.80
CA ALA A 113 8.82 -6.61 8.89
C ALA A 113 8.24 -6.91 10.28
N MET A 114 6.91 -6.95 10.40
CA MET A 114 6.22 -7.31 11.63
C MET A 114 6.21 -8.83 11.89
N SER A 115 6.43 -9.65 10.87
CA SER A 115 6.36 -11.11 10.98
C SER A 115 7.56 -11.69 11.70
N SER A 116 7.31 -12.57 12.67
CA SER A 116 8.37 -13.31 13.37
C SER A 116 9.10 -14.33 12.48
N LYS A 117 8.57 -14.61 11.28
CA LYS A 117 9.18 -15.52 10.31
C LYS A 117 10.17 -14.84 9.37
N VAL A 118 10.28 -13.53 9.46
CA VAL A 118 11.13 -12.73 8.57
C VAL A 118 12.26 -12.12 9.38
N LYS A 119 13.49 -12.27 8.89
CA LYS A 119 14.68 -11.69 9.54
C LYS A 119 15.00 -10.32 9.01
N HIS A 120 14.95 -10.14 7.68
CA HIS A 120 15.26 -8.88 7.02
C HIS A 120 14.29 -8.60 5.89
N VAL A 121 13.90 -7.34 5.78
CA VAL A 121 13.12 -6.83 4.66
C VAL A 121 13.93 -5.73 3.97
N PHE A 122 14.09 -5.88 2.67
CA PHE A 122 14.66 -4.84 1.80
C PHE A 122 13.52 -4.21 1.01
N PHE A 123 13.36 -2.92 1.16
CA PHE A 123 12.27 -2.19 0.51
C PHE A 123 12.84 -1.24 -0.54
N CYS A 124 12.36 -1.39 -1.77
CA CYS A 124 12.66 -0.49 -2.86
C CYS A 124 11.34 0.05 -3.42
N ARG A 125 11.16 1.36 -3.38
CA ARG A 125 9.89 1.98 -3.74
C ARG A 125 9.60 1.86 -5.25
N TYR A 126 10.60 2.07 -6.09
CA TYR A 126 10.55 1.89 -7.55
C TYR A 126 11.93 1.93 -8.18
#